data_f8d11989fc37c3e37d0803b6896333db
#
_entry.id   f8d11989fc37c3e37d0803b6896333db
#
_cell.length_a   1.000
_cell.length_b   1.000
_cell.length_c   1.000
_cell.angle_alpha   90.00
_cell.angle_beta   90.00
_cell.angle_gamma   90.00
#
_symmetry.space_group_name_H-M   'P 1'
#
loop_
_entity.id
_entity.type
_entity.pdbx_description
1 polymer ?
#
loop_
_entity_poly.entity_id
_entity_poly.type
_entity_poly.pdbx_seq_one_letter_code
_entity_poly.pdbx_strand_id
1 'polypeptide(L)'
;MSKPAVTETFSTVDDLVAAAAARFVAEVVEAQRLRGSASVVLTGGGTGIALLELVRKAPGDIDWGKLDVFWGDERFVPTGDPERNELQARHALLDHVPVDPARVHPTETSSGDYPDPLEAAGEYAATVHAHLAEHGAFDLHLLGMGGEGHINSLFPHTDATREEHELVVAETNSPKPPAVRVTLTLPAIRKSRHVMLIVSGEAKAAAVAAALNGASPLDIPAAGAIGTESTTWLLDESAAADLPR
;
A
#
# COMPACT_ATOMS: atom_id res chain seq x y z
N MET A 1 -18.73 -10.22 -8.85
CA MET A 1 -18.57 -10.56 -7.41
C MET A 1 -17.07 -10.68 -7.16
N SER A 2 -16.55 -9.94 -6.18
CA SER A 2 -15.14 -10.08 -5.76
C SER A 2 -14.88 -11.50 -5.24
N LYS A 3 -13.68 -12.03 -5.50
CA LYS A 3 -13.28 -13.31 -4.90
C LYS A 3 -13.18 -13.14 -3.39
N PRO A 4 -13.47 -14.19 -2.59
CA PRO A 4 -13.24 -14.13 -1.15
C PRO A 4 -11.77 -13.87 -0.85
N ALA A 5 -11.51 -13.13 0.22
CA ALA A 5 -10.15 -12.91 0.70
C ALA A 5 -9.51 -14.24 1.13
N VAL A 6 -8.23 -14.40 0.83
CA VAL A 6 -7.41 -15.52 1.29
C VAL A 6 -6.59 -15.06 2.49
N THR A 7 -6.55 -15.86 3.54
CA THR A 7 -5.75 -15.58 4.74
C THR A 7 -4.68 -16.65 4.91
N GLU A 8 -3.44 -16.22 5.12
CA GLU A 8 -2.29 -17.10 5.40
C GLU A 8 -1.64 -16.64 6.70
N THR A 9 -1.36 -17.59 7.59
CA THR A 9 -0.77 -17.31 8.91
C THR A 9 0.63 -17.88 8.99
N PHE A 10 1.56 -17.09 9.55
CA PHE A 10 2.97 -17.42 9.70
C PHE A 10 3.37 -17.40 11.17
N SER A 11 4.30 -18.28 11.55
CA SER A 11 4.75 -18.41 12.95
C SER A 11 5.50 -17.19 13.46
N THR A 12 6.20 -16.49 12.55
CA THR A 12 7.00 -15.31 12.90
C THR A 12 6.77 -14.16 11.92
N VAL A 13 7.12 -12.95 12.35
CA VAL A 13 7.13 -11.77 11.46
C VAL A 13 8.14 -11.94 10.33
N ASP A 14 9.27 -12.58 10.58
CA ASP A 14 10.29 -12.81 9.56
C ASP A 14 9.78 -13.76 8.46
N ASP A 15 9.07 -14.84 8.81
CA ASP A 15 8.44 -15.74 7.84
C ASP A 15 7.36 -15.04 7.04
N LEU A 16 6.54 -14.23 7.70
CA LEU A 16 5.51 -13.38 7.07
C LEU A 16 6.13 -12.45 6.03
N VAL A 17 7.18 -11.71 6.40
CA VAL A 17 7.85 -10.74 5.51
C VAL A 17 8.56 -11.47 4.36
N ALA A 18 9.16 -12.63 4.62
CA ALA A 18 9.78 -13.45 3.58
C ALA A 18 8.75 -13.95 2.55
N ALA A 19 7.59 -14.43 3.01
CA ALA A 19 6.50 -14.84 2.14
C ALA A 19 5.93 -13.67 1.33
N ALA A 20 5.76 -12.49 1.96
CA ALA A 20 5.30 -11.28 1.29
C ALA A 20 6.29 -10.81 0.21
N ALA A 21 7.60 -10.84 0.48
CA ALA A 21 8.63 -10.48 -0.49
C ALA A 21 8.67 -11.45 -1.68
N ALA A 22 8.59 -12.75 -1.43
CA ALA A 22 8.53 -13.76 -2.50
C ALA A 22 7.30 -13.57 -3.38
N ARG A 23 6.15 -13.25 -2.78
CA ARG A 23 4.91 -12.98 -3.51
C ARG A 23 4.97 -11.68 -4.31
N PHE A 24 5.54 -10.62 -3.74
CA PHE A 24 5.81 -9.39 -4.47
C PHE A 24 6.59 -9.66 -5.77
N VAL A 25 7.69 -10.39 -5.67
CA VAL A 25 8.51 -10.76 -6.85
C VAL A 25 7.70 -11.56 -7.86
N ALA A 26 6.95 -12.56 -7.40
CA ALA A 26 6.16 -13.42 -8.29
C ALA A 26 5.05 -12.62 -9.03
N GLU A 27 4.32 -11.75 -8.33
CA GLU A 27 3.25 -10.93 -8.93
C GLU A 27 3.82 -9.91 -9.93
N VAL A 28 4.95 -9.26 -9.61
CA VAL A 28 5.61 -8.32 -10.52
C VAL A 28 6.10 -9.02 -11.78
N VAL A 29 6.81 -10.15 -11.66
CA VAL A 29 7.31 -10.92 -12.80
C VAL A 29 6.16 -11.43 -13.67
N GLU A 30 5.10 -11.95 -13.06
CA GLU A 30 3.93 -12.43 -13.81
C GLU A 30 3.19 -11.28 -14.51
N ALA A 31 3.05 -10.12 -13.86
CA ALA A 31 2.50 -8.93 -14.50
C ALA A 31 3.31 -8.50 -15.73
N GLN A 32 4.64 -8.44 -15.60
CA GLN A 32 5.53 -8.10 -16.70
C GLN A 32 5.46 -9.11 -17.84
N ARG A 33 5.37 -10.40 -17.50
CA ARG A 33 5.21 -11.47 -18.48
C ARG A 33 3.90 -11.36 -19.27
N LEU A 34 2.81 -11.02 -18.62
CA LEU A 34 1.46 -10.96 -19.22
C LEU A 34 1.19 -9.65 -19.98
N ARG A 35 1.71 -8.52 -19.45
CA ARG A 35 1.35 -7.16 -19.90
C ARG A 35 2.53 -6.32 -20.40
N GLY A 36 3.75 -6.85 -20.30
CA GLY A 36 4.97 -6.16 -20.73
C GLY A 36 5.54 -5.17 -19.70
N SER A 37 4.78 -4.78 -18.69
CA SER A 37 5.17 -3.95 -17.56
C SER A 37 4.39 -4.37 -16.31
N ALA A 38 4.77 -3.83 -15.15
CA ALA A 38 4.04 -3.99 -13.90
C ALA A 38 3.92 -2.67 -13.18
N SER A 39 2.88 -2.53 -12.35
CA SER A 39 2.71 -1.39 -11.45
C SER A 39 2.45 -1.86 -10.01
N VAL A 40 3.18 -1.26 -9.07
CA VAL A 40 3.05 -1.56 -7.65
C VAL A 40 2.74 -0.32 -6.85
N VAL A 41 1.86 -0.46 -5.87
CA VAL A 41 1.60 0.57 -4.87
C VAL A 41 2.25 0.13 -3.57
N LEU A 42 3.25 0.85 -3.12
CA LEU A 42 4.02 0.57 -1.92
C LEU A 42 3.33 1.08 -0.65
N THR A 43 3.66 0.46 0.48
CA THR A 43 3.25 0.90 1.82
C THR A 43 4.47 1.24 2.66
N GLY A 44 4.31 2.18 3.57
CA GLY A 44 5.31 2.44 4.61
C GLY A 44 5.21 1.45 5.78
N GLY A 45 5.89 1.79 6.86
CA GLY A 45 5.90 1.02 8.09
C GLY A 45 6.88 -0.15 8.10
N GLY A 46 7.16 -0.70 9.28
CA GLY A 46 8.25 -1.65 9.49
C GLY A 46 8.18 -2.90 8.61
N THR A 47 7.02 -3.52 8.49
CA THR A 47 6.85 -4.73 7.65
C THR A 47 6.96 -4.42 6.15
N GLY A 48 6.45 -3.26 5.71
CA GLY A 48 6.59 -2.81 4.32
C GLY A 48 8.05 -2.57 3.94
N ILE A 49 8.79 -1.87 4.78
CA ILE A 49 10.23 -1.60 4.55
C ILE A 49 11.06 -2.88 4.60
N ALA A 50 10.82 -3.76 5.59
CA ALA A 50 11.51 -5.06 5.67
C ALA A 50 11.26 -5.94 4.43
N LEU A 51 10.02 -5.91 3.87
CA LEU A 51 9.72 -6.56 2.59
C LEU A 51 10.62 -6.03 1.47
N LEU A 52 10.73 -4.70 1.32
CA LEU A 52 11.56 -4.08 0.27
C LEU A 52 13.04 -4.44 0.41
N GLU A 53 13.57 -4.52 1.63
CA GLU A 53 14.93 -4.98 1.90
C GLU A 53 15.14 -6.44 1.49
N LEU A 54 14.15 -7.31 1.66
CA LEU A 54 14.23 -8.69 1.21
C LEU A 54 14.12 -8.80 -0.31
N VAL A 55 13.25 -8.02 -0.95
CA VAL A 55 13.17 -7.94 -2.43
C VAL A 55 14.51 -7.49 -3.00
N ARG A 56 15.20 -6.52 -2.38
CA ARG A 56 16.55 -6.12 -2.79
C ARG A 56 17.55 -7.29 -2.75
N LYS A 57 17.46 -8.14 -1.74
CA LYS A 57 18.36 -9.29 -1.56
C LYS A 57 18.06 -10.44 -2.53
N ALA A 58 16.80 -10.60 -2.92
CA ALA A 58 16.33 -11.66 -3.79
C ALA A 58 15.31 -11.12 -4.82
N PRO A 59 15.75 -10.29 -5.78
CA PRO A 59 14.86 -9.60 -6.72
C PRO A 59 14.24 -10.51 -7.79
N GLY A 60 14.69 -11.76 -7.90
CA GLY A 60 14.25 -12.67 -8.95
C GLY A 60 14.48 -12.09 -10.34
N ASP A 61 13.54 -12.36 -11.25
CA ASP A 61 13.59 -11.93 -12.65
C ASP A 61 12.83 -10.61 -12.91
N ILE A 62 12.74 -9.72 -11.93
CA ILE A 62 12.09 -8.41 -12.11
C ILE A 62 12.88 -7.58 -13.13
N ASP A 63 12.20 -7.14 -14.19
CA ASP A 63 12.70 -6.09 -15.09
C ASP A 63 12.39 -4.72 -14.48
N TRP A 64 13.36 -4.15 -13.78
CA TRP A 64 13.21 -2.88 -13.08
C TRP A 64 12.92 -1.69 -14.00
N GLY A 65 13.34 -1.75 -15.26
CA GLY A 65 13.02 -0.74 -16.27
C GLY A 65 11.57 -0.76 -16.74
N LYS A 66 10.79 -1.75 -16.31
CA LYS A 66 9.36 -1.92 -16.64
C LYS A 66 8.46 -1.97 -15.42
N LEU A 67 8.91 -1.40 -14.29
CA LEU A 67 8.17 -1.35 -13.05
C LEU A 67 7.77 0.09 -12.72
N ASP A 68 6.47 0.37 -12.70
CA ASP A 68 5.90 1.62 -12.20
C ASP A 68 5.67 1.52 -10.70
N VAL A 69 6.18 2.49 -9.95
CA VAL A 69 6.16 2.50 -8.48
C VAL A 69 5.35 3.69 -7.98
N PHE A 70 4.32 3.39 -7.19
CA PHE A 70 3.43 4.35 -6.54
C PHE A 70 3.44 4.15 -5.02
N TRP A 71 2.85 5.08 -4.27
CA TRP A 71 2.64 4.97 -2.82
C TRP A 71 1.15 5.04 -2.47
N GLY A 72 0.74 4.19 -1.53
CA GLY A 72 -0.65 4.17 -1.04
C GLY A 72 -0.99 5.40 -0.20
N ASP A 73 -0.04 5.86 0.57
CA ASP A 73 -0.10 7.15 1.29
C ASP A 73 1.30 7.72 1.50
N GLU A 74 1.35 9.01 1.73
CA GLU A 74 2.60 9.68 2.04
C GLU A 74 2.38 10.77 3.09
N ARG A 75 3.39 10.98 3.92
CA ARG A 75 3.45 12.08 4.87
C ARG A 75 3.81 13.34 4.12
N PHE A 76 2.93 14.35 4.22
CA PHE A 76 3.16 15.63 3.57
C PHE A 76 4.13 16.49 4.40
N VAL A 77 5.41 16.19 4.25
CA VAL A 77 6.55 16.80 4.96
C VAL A 77 7.60 17.26 3.93
N PRO A 78 8.63 18.03 4.34
CA PRO A 78 9.68 18.48 3.42
C PRO A 78 10.44 17.34 2.73
N THR A 79 11.03 17.65 1.59
CA THR A 79 11.95 16.75 0.89
C THR A 79 13.11 16.35 1.80
N GLY A 80 13.40 15.06 1.90
CA GLY A 80 14.47 14.52 2.74
C GLY A 80 14.07 14.29 4.20
N ASP A 81 12.83 14.55 4.59
CA ASP A 81 12.35 14.22 5.92
C ASP A 81 12.31 12.68 6.09
N PRO A 82 12.89 12.13 7.19
CA PRO A 82 12.94 10.68 7.42
C PRO A 82 11.57 10.02 7.59
N GLU A 83 10.52 10.80 7.86
CA GLU A 83 9.15 10.30 7.94
C GLU A 83 8.53 9.99 6.57
N ARG A 84 9.17 10.40 5.45
CA ARG A 84 8.65 10.10 4.11
C ARG A 84 8.77 8.62 3.79
N ASN A 85 7.65 8.02 3.39
CA ASN A 85 7.59 6.63 2.91
C ASN A 85 8.45 6.44 1.66
N GLU A 86 8.46 7.43 0.76
CA GLU A 86 9.28 7.43 -0.46
C GLU A 86 10.77 7.37 -0.13
N LEU A 87 11.26 8.20 0.78
CA LEU A 87 12.66 8.19 1.19
C LEU A 87 13.06 6.85 1.83
N GLN A 88 12.19 6.30 2.67
CA GLN A 88 12.39 4.98 3.29
C GLN A 88 12.46 3.89 2.23
N ALA A 89 11.56 3.90 1.22
CA ALA A 89 11.56 2.94 0.12
C ALA A 89 12.81 3.07 -0.77
N ARG A 90 13.31 4.29 -1.00
CA ARG A 90 14.58 4.50 -1.70
C ARG A 90 15.73 3.84 -0.97
N HIS A 91 15.90 4.11 0.30
CA HIS A 91 16.97 3.52 1.11
C HIS A 91 16.87 1.99 1.20
N ALA A 92 15.66 1.46 1.29
CA ALA A 92 15.44 0.01 1.39
C ALA A 92 15.68 -0.72 0.07
N LEU A 93 15.25 -0.14 -1.07
CA LEU A 93 15.22 -0.81 -2.37
C LEU A 93 15.60 0.08 -3.54
N LEU A 94 14.91 1.22 -3.78
CA LEU A 94 14.90 1.86 -5.09
C LEU A 94 16.25 2.45 -5.50
N ASP A 95 17.09 2.89 -4.56
CA ASP A 95 18.45 3.38 -4.82
C ASP A 95 19.47 2.25 -5.07
N HIS A 96 19.03 0.99 -4.94
CA HIS A 96 19.88 -0.20 -5.05
C HIS A 96 19.56 -1.07 -6.28
N VAL A 97 18.56 -0.68 -7.05
CA VAL A 97 18.11 -1.42 -8.25
C VAL A 97 18.01 -0.47 -9.44
N PRO A 98 18.14 -0.97 -10.69
CA PRO A 98 18.13 -0.11 -11.87
C PRO A 98 16.70 0.25 -12.31
N VAL A 99 15.87 0.73 -11.35
CA VAL A 99 14.53 1.23 -11.68
C VAL A 99 14.65 2.50 -12.55
N ASP A 100 13.80 2.61 -13.56
CA ASP A 100 13.73 3.82 -14.38
C ASP A 100 13.14 4.97 -13.52
N PRO A 101 13.88 6.08 -13.29
CA PRO A 101 13.37 7.20 -12.51
C PRO A 101 12.04 7.78 -13.04
N ALA A 102 11.80 7.70 -14.34
CA ALA A 102 10.55 8.17 -14.95
C ALA A 102 9.33 7.30 -14.60
N ARG A 103 9.55 6.10 -14.03
CA ARG A 103 8.53 5.16 -13.56
C ARG A 103 8.35 5.16 -12.05
N VAL A 104 9.02 6.07 -11.35
CA VAL A 104 8.85 6.25 -9.90
C VAL A 104 7.99 7.48 -9.69
N HIS A 105 6.81 7.29 -9.15
CA HIS A 105 5.74 8.28 -9.03
C HIS A 105 5.48 8.65 -7.56
N PRO A 106 6.36 9.44 -6.90
CA PRO A 106 6.13 9.88 -5.52
C PRO A 106 5.07 10.97 -5.48
N THR A 107 4.47 11.17 -4.31
CA THR A 107 3.68 12.37 -4.06
C THR A 107 4.58 13.58 -3.87
N GLU A 108 4.04 14.75 -4.11
CA GLU A 108 4.71 16.03 -3.83
C GLU A 108 5.06 16.18 -2.34
N THR A 109 5.99 17.08 -2.06
CA THR A 109 6.47 17.40 -0.72
C THR A 109 5.98 18.77 -0.27
N SER A 110 5.94 19.02 1.04
CA SER A 110 5.55 20.34 1.57
C SER A 110 6.56 21.46 1.25
N SER A 111 7.74 21.12 0.73
CA SER A 111 8.76 22.04 0.24
C SER A 111 8.97 21.97 -1.29
N GLY A 112 8.10 21.25 -2.02
CA GLY A 112 8.12 21.12 -3.47
C GLY A 112 7.35 22.22 -4.20
N ASP A 113 6.98 21.94 -5.44
CA ASP A 113 6.27 22.90 -6.31
C ASP A 113 4.81 23.11 -5.89
N TYR A 114 4.24 22.16 -5.13
CA TYR A 114 2.84 22.21 -4.62
C TYR A 114 2.84 22.16 -3.09
N PRO A 115 3.11 23.29 -2.41
CA PRO A 115 3.23 23.34 -0.95
C PRO A 115 1.87 23.27 -0.21
N ASP A 116 0.75 23.25 -0.92
CA ASP A 116 -0.58 22.98 -0.37
C ASP A 116 -0.89 21.49 -0.52
N PRO A 117 -1.30 20.79 0.55
CA PRO A 117 -1.61 19.37 0.48
C PRO A 117 -2.78 19.03 -0.45
N LEU A 118 -3.73 19.95 -0.67
CA LEU A 118 -4.82 19.73 -1.63
C LEU A 118 -4.31 19.78 -3.07
N GLU A 119 -3.41 20.72 -3.38
CA GLU A 119 -2.78 20.82 -4.70
C GLU A 119 -1.90 19.56 -4.94
N ALA A 120 -1.09 19.17 -3.95
CA ALA A 120 -0.28 17.96 -4.02
C ALA A 120 -1.12 16.69 -4.24
N ALA A 121 -2.27 16.59 -3.58
CA ALA A 121 -3.23 15.49 -3.82
C ALA A 121 -3.80 15.53 -5.24
N GLY A 122 -4.09 16.72 -5.77
CA GLY A 122 -4.55 16.91 -7.15
C GLY A 122 -3.54 16.46 -8.20
N GLU A 123 -2.26 16.80 -8.04
CA GLU A 123 -1.17 16.36 -8.93
C GLU A 123 -0.96 14.85 -8.88
N TYR A 124 -0.99 14.28 -7.66
CA TYR A 124 -0.90 12.83 -7.53
C TYR A 124 -2.13 12.12 -8.12
N ALA A 125 -3.32 12.71 -7.99
CA ALA A 125 -4.53 12.21 -8.63
C ALA A 125 -4.40 12.20 -10.17
N ALA A 126 -3.85 13.25 -10.77
CA ALA A 126 -3.62 13.32 -12.21
C ALA A 126 -2.67 12.18 -12.67
N THR A 127 -1.58 11.95 -11.93
CA THR A 127 -0.64 10.86 -12.19
C THR A 127 -1.32 9.48 -12.10
N VAL A 128 -2.11 9.24 -11.05
CA VAL A 128 -2.87 8.00 -10.85
C VAL A 128 -3.91 7.79 -11.95
N HIS A 129 -4.64 8.84 -12.31
CA HIS A 129 -5.63 8.78 -13.41
C HIS A 129 -4.98 8.47 -14.76
N ALA A 130 -3.83 9.09 -15.07
CA ALA A 130 -3.10 8.81 -16.31
C ALA A 130 -2.67 7.33 -16.38
N HIS A 131 -2.09 6.80 -15.30
CA HIS A 131 -1.71 5.39 -15.23
C HIS A 131 -2.91 4.45 -15.42
N LEU A 132 -4.01 4.70 -14.72
CA LEU A 132 -5.21 3.86 -14.80
C LEU A 132 -5.91 3.98 -16.17
N ALA A 133 -5.82 5.12 -16.85
CA ALA A 133 -6.34 5.27 -18.19
C ALA A 133 -5.54 4.43 -19.21
N GLU A 134 -4.23 4.30 -19.02
CA GLU A 134 -3.35 3.52 -19.89
C GLU A 134 -3.39 2.02 -19.59
N HIS A 135 -3.32 1.64 -18.31
CA HIS A 135 -3.13 0.25 -17.87
C HIS A 135 -4.39 -0.40 -17.28
N GLY A 136 -5.43 0.37 -16.98
CA GLY A 136 -6.71 -0.07 -16.46
C GLY A 136 -6.73 -0.39 -14.96
N ALA A 137 -5.62 -0.78 -14.37
CA ALA A 137 -5.50 -1.15 -12.96
C ALA A 137 -4.04 -1.08 -12.49
N PHE A 138 -3.82 -0.97 -11.18
CA PHE A 138 -2.55 -1.36 -10.58
C PHE A 138 -2.43 -2.88 -10.52
N ASP A 139 -1.23 -3.43 -10.66
CA ASP A 139 -1.04 -4.87 -10.60
C ASP A 139 -1.02 -5.37 -9.15
N LEU A 140 -0.27 -4.71 -8.27
CA LEU A 140 -0.16 -5.08 -6.87
C LEU A 140 -0.24 -3.84 -5.95
N HIS A 141 -1.13 -3.89 -4.95
CA HIS A 141 -1.24 -2.89 -3.90
C HIS A 141 -0.87 -3.51 -2.56
N LEU A 142 0.22 -3.04 -1.98
CA LEU A 142 0.67 -3.44 -0.65
C LEU A 142 0.01 -2.57 0.42
N LEU A 143 -0.45 -3.17 1.49
CA LEU A 143 -1.05 -2.47 2.61
C LEU A 143 -0.48 -2.98 3.94
N GLY A 144 -0.01 -2.06 4.78
CA GLY A 144 0.07 -2.28 6.22
C GLY A 144 -1.29 -1.98 6.86
N MET A 145 -1.47 -2.34 8.14
CA MET A 145 -2.68 -2.02 8.90
C MET A 145 -2.32 -1.52 10.30
N GLY A 146 -3.04 -0.51 10.76
CA GLY A 146 -2.96 -0.05 12.15
C GLY A 146 -3.81 -0.87 13.12
N GLY A 147 -3.62 -0.68 14.43
CA GLY A 147 -4.37 -1.39 15.47
C GLY A 147 -5.87 -1.13 15.42
N GLU A 148 -6.29 0.03 14.95
CA GLU A 148 -7.68 0.43 14.74
C GLU A 148 -8.25 0.04 13.36
N GLY A 149 -7.47 -0.68 12.54
CA GLY A 149 -7.89 -1.15 11.22
C GLY A 149 -7.70 -0.15 10.10
N HIS A 150 -6.98 1.00 10.31
CA HIS A 150 -6.64 1.91 9.21
C HIS A 150 -5.66 1.25 8.24
N ILE A 151 -5.77 1.63 6.97
CA ILE A 151 -4.85 1.31 5.87
C ILE A 151 -4.52 2.59 5.13
N ASN A 152 -3.32 2.70 4.52
CA ASN A 152 -2.84 3.98 4.00
C ASN A 152 -3.00 5.08 5.07
N SER A 153 -3.63 6.21 4.73
CA SER A 153 -4.08 7.22 5.70
C SER A 153 -5.61 7.31 5.80
N LEU A 154 -6.31 6.18 5.59
CA LEU A 154 -7.75 6.04 5.77
C LEU A 154 -8.04 5.58 7.19
N PHE A 155 -8.32 6.52 8.09
CA PHE A 155 -8.65 6.23 9.49
C PHE A 155 -10.17 6.06 9.68
N PRO A 156 -10.61 5.27 10.69
CA PRO A 156 -12.03 5.14 10.99
C PRO A 156 -12.74 6.50 11.08
N HIS A 157 -13.87 6.62 10.40
CA HIS A 157 -14.77 7.78 10.41
C HIS A 157 -14.21 9.11 9.89
N THR A 158 -13.02 9.14 9.26
CA THR A 158 -12.51 10.35 8.60
C THR A 158 -13.20 10.60 7.26
N ASP A 159 -13.08 11.83 6.75
CA ASP A 159 -13.64 12.17 5.44
C ASP A 159 -12.92 11.42 4.32
N ALA A 160 -11.60 11.21 4.44
CA ALA A 160 -10.84 10.39 3.52
C ALA A 160 -11.37 8.94 3.42
N THR A 161 -11.84 8.36 4.53
CA THR A 161 -12.44 7.01 4.55
C THR A 161 -13.86 6.98 3.99
N ARG A 162 -14.59 8.11 4.05
CA ARG A 162 -15.94 8.25 3.47
C ARG A 162 -15.93 8.55 1.99
N GLU A 163 -14.75 8.87 1.43
CA GLU A 163 -14.63 9.22 0.01
C GLU A 163 -15.02 8.04 -0.89
N GLU A 164 -15.94 8.27 -1.83
CA GLU A 164 -16.51 7.25 -2.71
C GLU A 164 -16.18 7.46 -4.19
N HIS A 165 -15.61 8.61 -4.56
CA HIS A 165 -15.42 9.01 -5.96
C HIS A 165 -13.97 9.31 -6.31
N GLU A 166 -13.32 10.15 -5.50
CA GLU A 166 -11.95 10.57 -5.75
C GLU A 166 -10.95 9.44 -5.46
N LEU A 167 -9.92 9.33 -6.29
CA LEU A 167 -8.89 8.30 -6.12
C LEU A 167 -7.80 8.72 -5.13
N VAL A 168 -7.57 10.02 -4.99
CA VAL A 168 -6.56 10.59 -4.10
C VAL A 168 -7.15 11.77 -3.36
N VAL A 169 -6.88 11.87 -2.07
CA VAL A 169 -7.27 13.02 -1.24
C VAL A 169 -6.16 13.42 -0.29
N ALA A 170 -6.21 14.67 0.19
CA ALA A 170 -5.42 15.10 1.32
C ALA A 170 -6.16 14.77 2.63
N GLU A 171 -5.50 14.04 3.54
CA GLU A 171 -5.92 13.88 4.93
C GLU A 171 -5.15 14.91 5.77
N THR A 172 -5.84 15.95 6.23
CA THR A 172 -5.19 17.07 6.91
C THR A 172 -5.23 16.97 8.44
N ASN A 173 -5.93 15.98 8.97
CA ASN A 173 -6.14 15.82 10.41
C ASN A 173 -6.02 14.36 10.86
N SER A 174 -5.02 13.66 10.34
CA SER A 174 -4.71 12.29 10.77
C SER A 174 -4.51 12.23 12.29
N PRO A 175 -5.10 11.22 12.97
CA PRO A 175 -4.91 11.03 14.41
C PRO A 175 -3.48 10.62 14.79
N LYS A 176 -2.64 10.33 13.81
CA LYS A 176 -1.23 9.95 14.01
C LYS A 176 -0.30 10.98 13.35
N PRO A 177 0.75 11.44 14.05
CA PRO A 177 1.73 12.35 13.44
C PRO A 177 2.54 11.66 12.32
N PRO A 178 3.00 12.41 11.33
CA PRO A 178 2.56 13.75 10.96
C PRO A 178 1.08 13.76 10.56
N ALA A 179 0.36 14.86 10.90
CA ALA A 179 -1.10 14.89 10.73
C ALA A 179 -1.55 15.09 9.27
N VAL A 180 -0.73 15.78 8.47
CA VAL A 180 -1.06 16.07 7.08
C VAL A 180 -0.46 15.00 6.16
N ARG A 181 -1.31 14.44 5.30
CA ARG A 181 -0.94 13.33 4.41
C ARG A 181 -1.64 13.45 3.06
N VAL A 182 -1.06 12.84 2.03
CA VAL A 182 -1.73 12.53 0.77
C VAL A 182 -1.99 11.03 0.74
N THR A 183 -3.20 10.60 0.38
CA THR A 183 -3.60 9.20 0.47
C THR A 183 -4.44 8.73 -0.72
N LEU A 184 -4.18 7.51 -1.18
CA LEU A 184 -5.12 6.78 -2.02
C LEU A 184 -6.34 6.39 -1.19
N THR A 185 -7.51 6.49 -1.81
CA THR A 185 -8.82 6.17 -1.21
C THR A 185 -9.18 4.69 -1.42
N LEU A 186 -10.30 4.23 -0.82
CA LEU A 186 -10.87 2.91 -1.10
C LEU A 186 -11.22 2.71 -2.59
N PRO A 187 -11.83 3.69 -3.30
CA PRO A 187 -11.97 3.64 -4.75
C PRO A 187 -10.68 3.34 -5.51
N ALA A 188 -9.55 3.96 -5.14
CA ALA A 188 -8.25 3.71 -5.78
C ALA A 188 -7.71 2.31 -5.47
N ILE A 189 -7.78 1.88 -4.20
CA ILE A 189 -7.35 0.53 -3.79
C ILE A 189 -8.09 -0.53 -4.62
N ARG A 190 -9.40 -0.35 -4.82
CA ARG A 190 -10.26 -1.25 -5.60
C ARG A 190 -9.98 -1.23 -7.12
N LYS A 191 -9.12 -0.35 -7.61
CA LYS A 191 -8.57 -0.38 -8.98
C LYS A 191 -7.31 -1.26 -9.09
N SER A 192 -6.95 -1.98 -8.04
CA SER A 192 -5.82 -2.91 -8.07
C SER A 192 -6.29 -4.34 -8.38
N ARG A 193 -5.48 -5.09 -9.15
CA ARG A 193 -5.72 -6.51 -9.44
C ARG A 193 -5.54 -7.34 -8.18
N HIS A 194 -4.40 -7.18 -7.56
CA HIS A 194 -4.02 -7.89 -6.34
C HIS A 194 -3.83 -6.89 -5.20
N VAL A 195 -4.51 -7.14 -4.09
CA VAL A 195 -4.33 -6.40 -2.83
C VAL A 195 -3.72 -7.34 -1.81
N MET A 196 -2.60 -6.95 -1.21
CA MET A 196 -1.88 -7.73 -0.22
C MET A 196 -1.74 -6.94 1.08
N LEU A 197 -2.44 -7.37 2.13
CA LEU A 197 -2.31 -6.84 3.47
C LEU A 197 -1.27 -7.65 4.24
N ILE A 198 -0.30 -6.94 4.84
CA ILE A 198 0.82 -7.52 5.59
C ILE A 198 0.70 -7.03 7.01
N VAL A 199 0.19 -7.89 7.90
CA VAL A 199 -0.25 -7.47 9.23
C VAL A 199 0.41 -8.32 10.31
N SER A 200 1.10 -7.68 11.25
CA SER A 200 1.76 -8.35 12.37
C SER A 200 1.46 -7.69 13.71
N GLY A 201 1.41 -8.49 14.76
CA GLY A 201 1.31 -8.07 16.14
C GLY A 201 -0.10 -8.15 16.74
N GLU A 202 -0.16 -8.55 18.01
CA GLU A 202 -1.37 -8.80 18.81
C GLU A 202 -2.31 -7.58 18.85
N ALA A 203 -1.76 -6.37 18.90
CA ALA A 203 -2.56 -5.13 18.94
C ALA A 203 -3.49 -4.95 17.71
N LYS A 204 -3.35 -5.79 16.70
CA LYS A 204 -4.13 -5.75 15.47
C LYS A 204 -5.16 -6.89 15.36
N ALA A 205 -5.09 -7.89 16.23
CA ALA A 205 -5.91 -9.10 16.14
C ALA A 205 -7.41 -8.80 16.09
N ALA A 206 -7.91 -7.93 16.95
CA ALA A 206 -9.33 -7.56 16.97
C ALA A 206 -9.77 -6.87 15.66
N ALA A 207 -8.95 -5.97 15.11
CA ALA A 207 -9.27 -5.29 13.85
C ALA A 207 -9.18 -6.24 12.64
N VAL A 208 -8.22 -7.18 12.64
CA VAL A 208 -8.13 -8.27 11.63
C VAL A 208 -9.38 -9.12 11.66
N ALA A 209 -9.79 -9.60 12.84
CA ALA A 209 -10.99 -10.41 12.99
C ALA A 209 -12.25 -9.64 12.56
N ALA A 210 -12.40 -8.37 12.94
CA ALA A 210 -13.53 -7.55 12.54
C ALA A 210 -13.56 -7.35 11.01
N ALA A 211 -12.42 -7.03 10.38
CA ALA A 211 -12.32 -6.84 8.93
C ALA A 211 -12.74 -8.10 8.16
N LEU A 212 -12.21 -9.26 8.54
CA LEU A 212 -12.49 -10.54 7.87
C LEU A 212 -13.91 -11.07 8.14
N ASN A 213 -14.56 -10.64 9.22
CA ASN A 213 -15.96 -10.93 9.52
C ASN A 213 -16.94 -9.91 8.93
N GLY A 214 -16.51 -9.03 8.03
CA GLY A 214 -17.39 -8.15 7.28
C GLY A 214 -17.78 -6.87 8.01
N ALA A 215 -16.91 -6.33 8.85
CA ALA A 215 -17.10 -5.00 9.44
C ALA A 215 -17.28 -3.93 8.35
N SER A 216 -17.99 -2.86 8.68
CA SER A 216 -18.10 -1.70 7.79
C SER A 216 -16.70 -1.10 7.52
N PRO A 217 -16.36 -0.77 6.26
CA PRO A 217 -15.13 -0.03 5.96
C PRO A 217 -15.02 1.34 6.65
N LEU A 218 -16.13 1.90 7.11
CA LEU A 218 -16.11 3.13 7.91
C LEU A 218 -15.58 2.90 9.32
N ASP A 219 -15.80 1.71 9.88
CA ASP A 219 -15.34 1.33 11.21
C ASP A 219 -13.94 0.69 11.16
N ILE A 220 -13.72 -0.16 10.14
CA ILE A 220 -12.46 -0.87 9.90
C ILE A 220 -12.08 -0.68 8.42
N PRO A 221 -11.34 0.35 8.06
CA PRO A 221 -11.03 0.66 6.65
C PRO A 221 -10.40 -0.50 5.89
N ALA A 222 -9.61 -1.34 6.55
CA ALA A 222 -9.02 -2.55 5.96
C ALA A 222 -10.06 -3.54 5.41
N ALA A 223 -11.28 -3.57 5.94
CA ALA A 223 -12.39 -4.39 5.41
C ALA A 223 -12.81 -3.98 3.99
N GLY A 224 -12.54 -2.72 3.61
CA GLY A 224 -12.83 -2.17 2.29
C GLY A 224 -11.75 -2.41 1.24
N ALA A 225 -10.59 -2.95 1.63
CA ALA A 225 -9.45 -3.22 0.75
C ALA A 225 -9.69 -4.50 -0.06
N ILE A 226 -10.16 -4.33 -1.30
CA ILE A 226 -10.58 -5.45 -2.15
C ILE A 226 -9.93 -5.31 -3.51
N GLY A 227 -9.13 -6.32 -3.91
CA GLY A 227 -8.59 -6.43 -5.25
C GLY A 227 -9.60 -7.02 -6.25
N THR A 228 -9.44 -6.69 -7.52
CA THR A 228 -10.33 -7.18 -8.58
C THR A 228 -10.08 -8.66 -8.89
N GLU A 229 -8.87 -9.15 -8.70
CA GLU A 229 -8.47 -10.53 -8.96
C GLU A 229 -8.19 -11.32 -7.67
N SER A 230 -7.52 -10.72 -6.68
CA SER A 230 -7.33 -11.33 -5.36
C SER A 230 -7.18 -10.30 -4.25
N THR A 231 -7.55 -10.72 -3.04
CA THR A 231 -7.23 -10.04 -1.79
C THR A 231 -6.58 -11.05 -0.86
N THR A 232 -5.36 -10.81 -0.44
CA THR A 232 -4.59 -11.72 0.41
C THR A 232 -4.20 -11.03 1.70
N TRP A 233 -4.51 -11.68 2.82
CA TRP A 233 -4.09 -11.28 4.16
C TRP A 233 -2.94 -12.20 4.61
N LEU A 234 -1.76 -11.63 4.75
CA LEU A 234 -0.61 -12.30 5.35
C LEU A 234 -0.53 -11.82 6.80
N LEU A 235 -0.64 -12.76 7.74
CA LEU A 235 -0.72 -12.50 9.17
C LEU A 235 0.38 -13.25 9.92
N ASP A 236 0.96 -12.67 10.97
CA ASP A 236 1.61 -13.50 11.97
C ASP A 236 0.58 -14.13 12.93
N GLU A 237 0.98 -15.13 13.70
CA GLU A 237 0.09 -15.81 14.66
C GLU A 237 -0.52 -14.83 15.67
N SER A 238 0.21 -13.76 16.04
CA SER A 238 -0.26 -12.76 16.99
C SER A 238 -1.38 -11.90 16.38
N ALA A 239 -1.26 -11.48 15.12
CA ALA A 239 -2.31 -10.73 14.43
C ALA A 239 -3.52 -11.61 14.09
N ALA A 240 -3.34 -12.93 13.99
CA ALA A 240 -4.40 -13.91 13.72
C ALA A 240 -5.07 -14.45 14.99
N ALA A 241 -4.70 -14.00 16.20
CA ALA A 241 -5.10 -14.62 17.46
C ALA A 241 -6.62 -14.65 17.70
N ASP A 242 -7.37 -13.68 17.18
CA ASP A 242 -8.83 -13.58 17.33
C ASP A 242 -9.60 -14.21 16.15
N LEU A 243 -8.92 -14.86 15.20
CA LEU A 243 -9.59 -15.58 14.12
C LEU A 243 -10.12 -16.95 14.62
N PRO A 244 -11.28 -17.39 14.11
CA PRO A 244 -11.78 -18.73 14.43
C PRO A 244 -10.78 -19.81 13.95
N ARG A 245 -10.54 -20.77 14.82
CA ARG A 245 -9.65 -21.92 14.53
C ARG A 245 -10.37 -22.98 13.70
#